data_3902e02e0157187964c4cf14c432063e
#
_entry.id   3902e02e0157187964c4cf14c432063e
#
_cell.length_a   1.000
_cell.length_b   1.000
_cell.length_c   1.000
_cell.angle_alpha   90.00
_cell.angle_beta   90.00
_cell.angle_gamma   90.00
#
_symmetry.space_group_name_H-M   'P 1'
#
loop_
_entity.id
_entity.type
_entity.pdbx_description
1 polymer ?
#
loop_
_entity_poly.entity_id
_entity_poly.type
_entity_poly.pdbx_seq_one_letter_code
_entity_poly.pdbx_strand_id
1 'polypeptide(L)'
;MDKKTQALVEQYAKSLVEIAIEKDSLAELQSETEALLSVFEETNLANFLSSLVVSRDEKVKLVRLLQESSSVYMNNFLEVILQNEREVFLKDILEGVQKDFVIATNQ
;
A
#
# COMPACT_ATOMS: atom_id res chain seq x y z
N MET A 1 15.40 4.88 6.18
CA MET A 1 14.39 5.85 5.74
C MET A 1 14.50 7.10 6.60
N ASP A 2 14.54 8.28 5.99
CA ASP A 2 14.65 9.51 6.76
C ASP A 2 13.31 9.87 7.44
N LYS A 3 13.35 10.82 8.35
CA LYS A 3 12.17 11.22 9.12
C LYS A 3 11.04 11.76 8.24
N LYS A 4 11.40 12.47 7.18
CA LYS A 4 10.43 13.07 6.27
C LYS A 4 9.69 12.01 5.48
N THR A 5 10.42 11.03 4.96
CA THR A 5 9.85 9.91 4.22
C THR A 5 9.02 9.04 5.16
N GLN A 6 9.50 8.78 6.36
CA GLN A 6 8.78 7.99 7.35
C GLN A 6 7.45 8.65 7.72
N ALA A 7 7.44 9.97 7.91
CA ALA A 7 6.21 10.70 8.20
C ALA A 7 5.22 10.60 7.04
N LEU A 8 5.72 10.67 5.81
CA LEU A 8 4.90 10.52 4.62
C LEU A 8 4.26 9.13 4.55
N VAL A 9 5.06 8.09 4.77
CA VAL A 9 4.59 6.70 4.76
C VAL A 9 3.51 6.50 5.85
N GLU A 10 3.75 7.01 7.04
CA GLU A 10 2.79 6.90 8.14
C GLU A 10 1.49 7.63 7.86
N GLN A 11 1.56 8.76 7.18
CA GLN A 11 0.37 9.52 6.80
C GLN A 11 -0.50 8.75 5.82
N TYR A 12 0.11 8.12 4.81
CA TYR A 12 -0.63 7.26 3.87
C TYR A 12 -1.26 6.07 4.59
N ALA A 13 -0.48 5.40 5.44
CA ALA A 13 -0.97 4.23 6.17
C ALA A 13 -2.17 4.59 7.05
N LYS A 14 -2.06 5.67 7.78
CA LYS A 14 -3.14 6.14 8.65
C LYS A 14 -4.40 6.46 7.88
N SER A 15 -4.24 7.03 6.69
CA SER A 15 -5.37 7.39 5.82
C SER A 15 -6.21 6.16 5.47
N LEU A 16 -5.57 5.04 5.11
CA LEU A 16 -6.32 3.83 4.77
C LEU A 16 -7.01 3.22 5.99
N VAL A 17 -6.34 3.22 7.13
CA VAL A 17 -6.93 2.70 8.37
C VAL A 17 -8.16 3.52 8.76
N GLU A 18 -8.09 4.84 8.62
CA GLU A 18 -9.23 5.71 8.91
C GLU A 18 -10.42 5.41 7.99
N ILE A 19 -10.16 5.17 6.70
CA ILE A 19 -11.19 4.78 5.75
C ILE A 19 -11.82 3.45 6.17
N ALA A 20 -10.99 2.49 6.56
CA ALA A 20 -11.46 1.17 6.97
C ALA A 20 -12.38 1.25 8.19
N ILE A 21 -12.05 2.09 9.14
CA ILE A 21 -12.87 2.31 10.33
C ILE A 21 -14.17 3.01 9.94
N GLU A 22 -14.08 4.08 9.19
CA GLU A 22 -15.23 4.87 8.76
C GLU A 22 -16.23 4.05 7.95
N LYS A 23 -15.74 3.18 7.07
CA LYS A 23 -16.57 2.39 6.17
C LYS A 23 -16.84 0.97 6.70
N ASP A 24 -16.45 0.69 7.94
CA ASP A 24 -16.65 -0.63 8.57
C ASP A 24 -16.08 -1.76 7.71
N SER A 25 -14.88 -1.56 7.19
CA SER A 25 -14.20 -2.49 6.27
C SER A 25 -12.84 -2.96 6.79
N LEU A 26 -12.64 -2.94 8.11
CA LEU A 26 -11.36 -3.30 8.71
C LEU A 26 -10.89 -4.70 8.32
N ALA A 27 -11.75 -5.70 8.49
CA ALA A 27 -11.37 -7.08 8.21
C ALA A 27 -11.03 -7.29 6.74
N GLU A 28 -11.83 -6.72 5.85
CA GLU A 28 -11.63 -6.82 4.41
C GLU A 28 -10.31 -6.17 3.98
N LEU A 29 -10.08 -4.93 4.41
CA LEU A 29 -8.87 -4.21 4.03
C LEU A 29 -7.62 -4.79 4.68
N GLN A 30 -7.75 -5.33 5.89
CA GLN A 30 -6.64 -6.03 6.55
C GLN A 30 -6.24 -7.26 5.74
N SER A 31 -7.22 -8.04 5.30
CA SER A 31 -6.99 -9.22 4.47
C SER A 31 -6.31 -8.86 3.15
N GLU A 32 -6.79 -7.80 2.50
CA GLU A 32 -6.19 -7.34 1.24
C GLU A 32 -4.75 -6.85 1.44
N THR A 33 -4.48 -6.16 2.54
CA THR A 33 -3.15 -5.69 2.87
C THR A 33 -2.19 -6.87 3.05
N GLU A 34 -2.63 -7.91 3.76
CA GLU A 34 -1.85 -9.12 3.97
C GLU A 34 -1.54 -9.82 2.65
N ALA A 35 -2.53 -9.90 1.75
CA ALA A 35 -2.36 -10.51 0.45
C ALA A 35 -1.33 -9.74 -0.40
N LEU A 36 -1.40 -8.42 -0.39
CA LEU A 36 -0.44 -7.60 -1.14
C LEU A 36 0.97 -7.72 -0.56
N LEU A 37 1.10 -7.76 0.76
CA LEU A 37 2.40 -7.94 1.39
C LEU A 37 3.00 -9.31 1.08
N SER A 38 2.17 -10.34 0.95
CA SER A 38 2.63 -11.67 0.52
C SER A 38 3.24 -11.62 -0.88
N VAL A 39 2.64 -10.83 -1.79
CA VAL A 39 3.20 -10.64 -3.12
C VAL A 39 4.59 -10.01 -3.04
N PHE A 40 4.77 -9.02 -2.18
CA PHE A 40 6.09 -8.40 -1.98
C PHE A 40 7.10 -9.37 -1.42
N GLU A 41 6.68 -10.25 -0.52
CA GLU A 41 7.58 -11.24 0.10
C GLU A 41 7.99 -12.36 -0.86
N GLU A 42 7.08 -12.77 -1.75
CA GLU A 42 7.30 -13.88 -2.66
C GLU A 42 7.94 -13.48 -3.99
N THR A 43 8.03 -12.19 -4.26
CA THR A 43 8.56 -11.68 -5.53
C THR A 43 9.55 -10.56 -5.28
N ASN A 44 10.19 -10.08 -6.36
CA ASN A 44 11.09 -8.92 -6.30
C ASN A 44 10.36 -7.61 -6.59
N LEU A 45 9.08 -7.55 -6.24
CA LEU A 45 8.22 -6.39 -6.54
C LEU A 45 8.80 -5.09 -5.97
N ALA A 46 9.30 -5.11 -4.74
CA ALA A 46 9.88 -3.90 -4.13
C ALA A 46 11.08 -3.39 -4.93
N ASN A 47 11.96 -4.30 -5.34
CA ASN A 47 13.12 -3.94 -6.15
C ASN A 47 12.71 -3.41 -7.52
N PHE A 48 11.69 -4.02 -8.12
CA PHE A 48 11.14 -3.59 -9.40
C PHE A 48 10.62 -2.14 -9.31
N LEU A 49 9.83 -1.85 -8.30
CA LEU A 49 9.23 -0.52 -8.12
C LEU A 49 10.26 0.55 -7.79
N SER A 50 11.38 0.19 -7.18
CA SER A 50 12.43 1.15 -6.83
C SER A 50 13.55 1.23 -7.87
N SER A 51 13.54 0.37 -8.88
CA SER A 51 14.61 0.30 -9.87
C SER A 51 14.61 1.53 -10.78
N LEU A 52 15.81 2.09 -11.00
CA LEU A 52 15.99 3.23 -11.89
C LEU A 52 16.00 2.82 -13.37
N VAL A 53 16.22 1.52 -13.65
CA VAL A 53 16.23 1.02 -15.04
C VAL A 53 14.85 0.58 -15.52
N VAL A 54 13.90 0.39 -14.60
CA VAL A 54 12.52 0.07 -14.97
C VAL A 54 11.78 1.37 -15.26
N SER A 55 11.10 1.43 -16.39
CA SER A 55 10.37 2.63 -16.79
C SER A 55 9.15 2.88 -15.90
N ARG A 56 8.73 4.13 -15.85
CA ARG A 56 7.51 4.50 -15.13
C ARG A 56 6.29 3.75 -15.68
N ASP A 57 6.20 3.61 -17.00
CA ASP A 57 5.08 2.90 -17.62
C ASP A 57 4.99 1.45 -17.17
N GLU A 58 6.12 0.79 -17.01
CA GLU A 58 6.16 -0.59 -16.54
C GLU A 58 5.74 -0.70 -15.07
N LYS A 59 6.17 0.25 -14.25
CA LYS A 59 5.77 0.32 -12.85
C LYS A 59 4.27 0.56 -12.71
N VAL A 60 3.73 1.46 -13.52
CA VAL A 60 2.30 1.76 -13.55
C VAL A 60 1.51 0.51 -13.93
N LYS A 61 1.93 -0.19 -14.97
CA LYS A 61 1.25 -1.42 -15.41
C LYS A 61 1.18 -2.45 -14.28
N LEU A 62 2.26 -2.59 -13.52
CA LEU A 62 2.29 -3.55 -12.43
C LEU A 62 1.32 -3.17 -11.32
N VAL A 63 1.29 -1.89 -10.94
CA VAL A 63 0.35 -1.42 -9.94
C VAL A 63 -1.10 -1.59 -10.43
N ARG A 64 -1.35 -1.36 -11.72
CA ARG A 64 -2.68 -1.59 -12.32
C ARG A 64 -3.12 -3.05 -12.17
N LEU A 65 -2.20 -3.99 -12.31
CA LEU A 65 -2.51 -5.41 -12.09
C LEU A 65 -2.93 -5.66 -10.64
N LEU A 66 -2.26 -5.04 -9.69
CA LEU A 66 -2.64 -5.15 -8.28
C LEU A 66 -4.03 -4.56 -8.04
N GLN A 67 -4.37 -3.48 -8.74
CA GLN A 67 -5.68 -2.84 -8.61
C GLN A 67 -6.82 -3.70 -9.13
N GLU A 68 -6.57 -4.55 -10.13
CA GLU A 68 -7.61 -5.38 -10.75
C GLU A 68 -8.30 -6.30 -9.75
N SER A 69 -7.58 -6.80 -8.76
CA SER A 69 -8.13 -7.73 -7.77
C SER A 69 -8.49 -7.05 -6.45
N SER A 70 -8.40 -5.72 -6.39
CA SER A 70 -8.61 -4.97 -5.16
C SER A 70 -10.05 -4.49 -5.01
N SER A 71 -10.49 -4.34 -3.76
CA SER A 71 -11.77 -3.69 -3.45
C SER A 71 -11.71 -2.21 -3.86
N VAL A 72 -12.86 -1.56 -3.87
CA VAL A 72 -12.96 -0.14 -4.23
C VAL A 72 -12.03 0.72 -3.38
N TYR A 73 -12.01 0.49 -2.08
CA TYR A 73 -11.19 1.30 -1.17
C TYR A 73 -9.70 1.08 -1.38
N MET A 74 -9.28 -0.17 -1.53
CA MET A 74 -7.88 -0.47 -1.81
C MET A 74 -7.48 0.04 -3.19
N ASN A 75 -8.34 -0.12 -4.18
CA ASN A 75 -8.11 0.38 -5.53
C ASN A 75 -7.87 1.89 -5.52
N ASN A 76 -8.74 2.64 -4.85
CA ASN A 76 -8.60 4.10 -4.75
C ASN A 76 -7.33 4.50 -4.01
N PHE A 77 -6.97 3.74 -2.98
CA PHE A 77 -5.76 3.97 -2.21
C PHE A 77 -4.52 3.80 -3.08
N LEU A 78 -4.45 2.70 -3.82
CA LEU A 78 -3.34 2.44 -4.75
C LEU A 78 -3.28 3.52 -5.83
N GLU A 79 -4.43 3.97 -6.30
CA GLU A 79 -4.50 5.02 -7.31
C GLU A 79 -3.88 6.32 -6.82
N VAL A 80 -4.20 6.73 -5.58
CA VAL A 80 -3.63 7.95 -4.99
C VAL A 80 -2.12 7.84 -4.87
N ILE A 81 -1.61 6.70 -4.42
CA ILE A 81 -0.18 6.46 -4.30
C ILE A 81 0.49 6.59 -5.67
N LEU A 82 -0.13 6.00 -6.68
CA LEU A 82 0.39 6.03 -8.05
C LEU A 82 0.38 7.44 -8.62
N GLN A 83 -0.72 8.18 -8.44
CA GLN A 83 -0.83 9.56 -8.95
C GLN A 83 0.19 10.49 -8.29
N ASN A 84 0.54 10.24 -7.05
CA ASN A 84 1.53 11.02 -6.33
C ASN A 84 2.95 10.50 -6.54
N GLU A 85 3.12 9.49 -7.39
CA GLU A 85 4.42 8.88 -7.70
C GLU A 85 5.13 8.36 -6.45
N ARG A 86 4.35 7.73 -5.54
CA ARG A 86 4.85 7.18 -4.28
C ARG A 86 4.91 5.65 -4.28
N GLU A 87 4.77 5.00 -5.45
CA GLU A 87 4.77 3.54 -5.56
C GLU A 87 6.08 2.92 -5.05
N VAL A 88 7.17 3.66 -5.06
CA VAL A 88 8.45 3.18 -4.51
C VAL A 88 8.34 2.88 -3.01
N PHE A 89 7.40 3.52 -2.33
CA PHE A 89 7.17 3.33 -0.89
C PHE A 89 6.01 2.39 -0.61
N LEU A 90 5.45 1.75 -1.63
CA LEU A 90 4.23 0.95 -1.46
C LEU A 90 4.39 -0.15 -0.41
N LYS A 91 5.50 -0.87 -0.43
CA LYS A 91 5.74 -1.92 0.58
C LYS A 91 5.74 -1.33 1.99
N ASP A 92 6.48 -0.24 2.17
CA ASP A 92 6.58 0.43 3.48
C ASP A 92 5.23 0.94 3.95
N ILE A 93 4.44 1.49 3.02
CA ILE A 93 3.09 1.98 3.34
C ILE A 93 2.21 0.83 3.79
N LEU A 94 2.22 -0.29 3.06
CA LEU A 94 1.40 -1.45 3.41
C LEU A 94 1.83 -2.08 4.74
N GLU A 95 3.12 -2.08 5.05
CA GLU A 95 3.62 -2.53 6.34
C GLU A 95 3.10 -1.63 7.47
N GLY A 96 3.10 -0.32 7.22
CA GLY A 96 2.53 0.64 8.16
C GLY A 96 1.03 0.45 8.36
N VAL A 97 0.31 0.17 7.28
CA VAL A 97 -1.13 -0.13 7.34
C VAL A 97 -1.38 -1.36 8.21
N GLN A 98 -0.61 -2.43 7.99
CA GLN A 98 -0.78 -3.66 8.75
C GLN A 98 -0.52 -3.45 10.24
N LYS A 99 0.53 -2.71 10.56
CA LYS A 99 0.86 -2.36 11.94
C LYS A 99 -0.28 -1.58 12.60
N ASP A 100 -0.82 -0.60 11.88
CA ASP A 100 -1.91 0.23 12.40
C ASP A 100 -3.21 -0.56 12.55
N PHE A 101 -3.47 -1.52 11.67
CA PHE A 101 -4.62 -2.41 11.81
C PHE A 101 -4.52 -3.26 13.07
N VAL A 102 -3.34 -3.80 13.36
CA VAL A 102 -3.11 -4.58 14.58
C VAL A 102 -3.41 -3.74 15.81
N ILE A 103 -2.94 -2.50 15.83
CA ILE A 103 -3.20 -1.57 16.92
C ILE A 103 -4.71 -1.29 17.04
N ALA A 104 -5.38 -1.04 15.92
CA ALA A 104 -6.80 -0.71 15.90
C ALA A 104 -7.70 -1.87 16.34
N THR A 105 -7.29 -3.11 16.05
CA THR A 105 -8.10 -4.30 16.35
C THR A 105 -7.74 -4.97 17.68
N ASN A 106 -6.64 -4.55 18.29
CA ASN A 106 -6.11 -5.19 19.49
C ASN A 106 -6.42 -4.39 20.75
N GLN A 107 -7.65 -3.98 20.90
CA GLN A 107 -8.07 -3.20 22.06
C GLN A 107 -8.73 -4.04 23.12
#